data_e2920d4b3159dcc6a620bc42cf45017b
#
_entry.id   e2920d4b3159dcc6a620bc42cf45017b
#
_cell.length_a   1.000
_cell.length_b   1.000
_cell.length_c   1.000
_cell.angle_alpha   90.00
_cell.angle_beta   90.00
_cell.angle_gamma   90.00
#
_symmetry.space_group_name_H-M   'P 1'
#
loop_
_entity.id
_entity.type
_entity.pdbx_description
1 polymer ?
#
loop_
_entity_poly.entity_id
_entity_poly.type
_entity_poly.pdbx_seq_one_letter_code
_entity_poly.pdbx_strand_id
1 'polypeptide(L)'
;MQHNEGGQREFFNTRVGFILAAVGSAVGLGNMWRFPYVAAEGGGAAFVFLYIILTLSIGIPLMLSEFSVGRGSRLSPIGALRKLGGGGWSILGYMYVITGFIILAYYSVIAGWVVRYAIDGILVGFPADPGEHFGIVTTGMSPIWFHLGIMATTILIVSLGVQKGIERAALVLMPVLFGILIFLAIWAFTLDGAMAGYAEYLRPSVAELLNPRILSQAAGQAFYSLSLGMGCMLTFSSYLSDKTDMGRESVTIAASDFGVAFIAGLVVFPVIYALGIQGDVSESTVGALFIALPGAFVEMGAVGRVVGILFFIALIVGAVTSAVSLLEVVTASVIDEFKLPRKPASVAGGVLIAIMGLIPASSLDILGVVDKLAEGMLALGAFFMAIFVGWVAVGAADEMRKGAGKRSERWIPLVMTAVRFVLPPMILFATVYAFMAVVTEYKAAFGG
;
A
#
# COMPACT_ATOMS: atom_id res chain seq x y z
N MET A 1 -2.39 8.26 -35.92
CA MET A 1 -1.70 7.03 -35.52
C MET A 1 -0.20 7.28 -35.68
N GLN A 2 0.46 7.74 -34.63
CA GLN A 2 1.93 7.81 -34.64
C GLN A 2 2.42 6.52 -33.97
N HIS A 3 3.00 5.63 -34.77
CA HIS A 3 3.81 4.53 -34.29
C HIS A 3 5.03 5.12 -33.60
N ASN A 4 5.14 4.94 -32.29
CA ASN A 4 6.37 5.21 -31.53
C ASN A 4 7.37 4.10 -31.84
N GLU A 5 8.11 4.25 -32.92
CA GLU A 5 9.35 3.51 -33.16
C GLU A 5 10.46 4.25 -32.41
N GLY A 6 10.99 3.63 -31.36
CA GLY A 6 12.22 4.08 -30.70
C GLY A 6 12.04 4.70 -29.32
N GLY A 7 12.08 3.88 -28.27
CA GLY A 7 12.80 4.18 -27.04
C GLY A 7 12.38 5.33 -26.12
N GLN A 8 11.28 6.02 -26.33
CA GLN A 8 10.85 7.08 -25.42
C GLN A 8 10.05 6.49 -24.25
N ARG A 9 10.49 6.82 -23.02
CA ARG A 9 9.78 6.49 -21.79
C ARG A 9 8.36 7.04 -21.84
N GLU A 10 7.35 6.26 -21.42
CA GLU A 10 5.98 6.76 -21.25
C GLU A 10 5.91 7.87 -20.20
N PHE A 11 4.90 8.73 -20.28
CA PHE A 11 4.69 9.84 -19.36
C PHE A 11 3.23 9.87 -18.90
N PHE A 12 2.98 10.39 -17.70
CA PHE A 12 1.64 10.79 -17.30
C PHE A 12 1.20 12.01 -18.12
N ASN A 13 -0.06 12.00 -18.59
CA ASN A 13 -0.61 13.12 -19.37
C ASN A 13 -0.82 14.36 -18.49
N THR A 14 -1.26 14.13 -17.24
CA THR A 14 -1.66 15.20 -16.36
C THR A 14 -1.00 15.06 -14.99
N ARG A 15 -0.81 16.19 -14.32
CA ARG A 15 -0.36 16.22 -12.93
C ARG A 15 -1.34 15.48 -12.00
N VAL A 16 -2.65 15.68 -12.21
CA VAL A 16 -3.71 15.02 -11.43
C VAL A 16 -3.67 13.51 -11.64
N GLY A 17 -3.45 13.06 -12.88
CA GLY A 17 -3.32 11.63 -13.19
C GLY A 17 -2.15 10.98 -12.47
N PHE A 18 -0.98 11.63 -12.43
CA PHE A 18 0.15 11.16 -11.62
C PHE A 18 -0.18 11.10 -10.13
N ILE A 19 -0.74 12.18 -9.56
CA ILE A 19 -1.09 12.24 -8.14
C ILE A 19 -2.06 11.10 -7.80
N LEU A 20 -3.15 10.94 -8.56
CA LEU A 20 -4.14 9.91 -8.29
C LEU A 20 -3.60 8.48 -8.51
N ALA A 21 -2.69 8.27 -9.47
CA ALA A 21 -2.01 6.99 -9.63
C ALA A 21 -1.09 6.69 -8.44
N ALA A 22 -0.30 7.66 -8.00
CA ALA A 22 0.59 7.51 -6.84
C ALA A 22 -0.21 7.37 -5.52
N VAL A 23 -1.28 8.15 -5.35
CA VAL A 23 -2.22 7.99 -4.23
C VAL A 23 -2.89 6.61 -4.30
N GLY A 24 -3.34 6.15 -5.48
CA GLY A 24 -3.92 4.81 -5.64
C GLY A 24 -2.92 3.67 -5.44
N SER A 25 -1.62 3.92 -5.62
CA SER A 25 -0.56 2.99 -5.21
C SER A 25 -0.42 2.93 -3.69
N ALA A 26 -0.43 4.09 -3.03
CA ALA A 26 -0.29 4.22 -1.60
C ALA A 26 -1.57 3.75 -0.86
N VAL A 27 -2.73 4.21 -1.32
CA VAL A 27 -4.04 3.88 -0.75
C VAL A 27 -4.49 2.49 -1.20
N GLY A 28 -4.45 1.54 -0.30
CA GLY A 28 -4.86 0.16 -0.56
C GLY A 28 -5.59 -0.47 0.63
N LEU A 29 -5.57 -1.80 0.69
CA LEU A 29 -6.08 -2.55 1.83
C LEU A 29 -5.39 -2.12 3.14
N GLY A 30 -4.14 -1.65 3.07
CA GLY A 30 -3.37 -1.17 4.20
C GLY A 30 -4.01 -0.01 4.94
N ASN A 31 -4.62 0.94 4.24
CA ASN A 31 -5.25 2.12 4.84
C ASN A 31 -6.64 1.84 5.39
N MET A 32 -7.42 1.01 4.69
CA MET A 32 -8.83 0.81 5.00
C MET A 32 -9.07 -0.37 5.93
N TRP A 33 -8.11 -1.28 6.02
CA TRP A 33 -8.19 -2.49 6.81
C TRP A 33 -7.08 -2.56 7.88
N ARG A 34 -5.79 -2.63 7.45
CA ARG A 34 -4.69 -2.82 8.38
C ARG A 34 -4.54 -1.64 9.35
N PHE A 35 -4.67 -0.43 8.87
CA PHE A 35 -4.52 0.78 9.69
C PHE A 35 -5.54 0.87 10.84
N PRO A 36 -6.87 0.75 10.63
CA PRO A 36 -7.83 0.78 11.73
C PRO A 36 -7.63 -0.36 12.73
N TYR A 37 -7.26 -1.55 12.22
CA TYR A 37 -6.96 -2.70 13.09
C TYR A 37 -5.73 -2.44 13.97
N VAL A 38 -4.60 -2.05 13.38
CA VAL A 38 -3.37 -1.78 14.15
C VAL A 38 -3.58 -0.59 15.09
N ALA A 39 -4.39 0.39 14.71
CA ALA A 39 -4.77 1.48 15.59
C ALA A 39 -5.58 0.98 16.79
N ALA A 40 -6.55 0.08 16.59
CA ALA A 40 -7.35 -0.49 17.67
C ALA A 40 -6.51 -1.35 18.64
N GLU A 41 -5.56 -2.13 18.11
CA GLU A 41 -4.62 -2.94 18.91
C GLU A 41 -3.52 -2.08 19.56
N GLY A 42 -3.12 -0.99 18.91
CA GLY A 42 -1.97 -0.16 19.25
C GLY A 42 -2.29 1.10 20.06
N GLY A 43 -3.38 1.15 20.84
CA GLY A 43 -3.71 2.30 21.69
C GLY A 43 -4.36 3.46 20.93
N GLY A 44 -5.16 3.16 19.89
CA GLY A 44 -6.05 4.11 19.22
C GLY A 44 -5.34 5.37 18.74
N ALA A 45 -5.68 6.49 19.37
CA ALA A 45 -5.17 7.82 19.02
C ALA A 45 -3.63 7.95 19.11
N ALA A 46 -2.97 7.20 20.00
CA ALA A 46 -1.51 7.26 20.12
C ALA A 46 -0.82 6.73 18.87
N PHE A 47 -1.31 5.60 18.34
CA PHE A 47 -0.83 5.07 17.07
C PHE A 47 -1.06 6.05 15.92
N VAL A 48 -2.27 6.64 15.80
CA VAL A 48 -2.60 7.62 14.75
C VAL A 48 -1.65 8.82 14.79
N PHE A 49 -1.39 9.34 16.00
CA PHE A 49 -0.48 10.49 16.18
C PHE A 49 0.97 10.14 15.78
N LEU A 50 1.48 8.99 16.21
CA LEU A 50 2.80 8.52 15.82
C LEU A 50 2.90 8.25 14.32
N TYR A 51 1.87 7.66 13.74
CA TYR A 51 1.81 7.41 12.30
C TYR A 51 1.91 8.71 11.49
N ILE A 52 1.19 9.78 11.88
CA ILE A 52 1.31 11.09 11.23
C ILE A 52 2.76 11.61 11.31
N ILE A 53 3.36 11.61 12.51
CA ILE A 53 4.72 12.08 12.72
C ILE A 53 5.71 11.30 11.85
N LEU A 54 5.60 9.97 11.83
CA LEU A 54 6.50 9.11 11.07
C LEU A 54 6.29 9.23 9.57
N THR A 55 5.04 9.36 9.11
CA THR A 55 4.73 9.63 7.71
C THR A 55 5.37 10.95 7.23
N LEU A 56 5.29 12.01 8.04
CA LEU A 56 5.88 13.29 7.71
C LEU A 56 7.42 13.30 7.82
N SER A 57 7.97 12.67 8.86
CA SER A 57 9.41 12.76 9.17
C SER A 57 10.26 11.70 8.45
N ILE A 58 9.70 10.54 8.14
CA ILE A 58 10.37 9.43 7.45
C ILE A 58 9.79 9.22 6.07
N GLY A 59 8.46 9.12 5.97
CA GLY A 59 7.76 8.77 4.73
C GLY A 59 8.02 9.77 3.61
N ILE A 60 7.82 11.07 3.86
CA ILE A 60 8.05 12.11 2.82
C ILE A 60 9.51 12.16 2.37
N PRO A 61 10.54 12.21 3.25
CA PRO A 61 11.94 12.19 2.83
C PRO A 61 12.31 10.93 2.04
N LEU A 62 11.79 9.77 2.43
CA LEU A 62 12.06 8.51 1.71
C LEU A 62 11.35 8.49 0.34
N MET A 63 10.11 8.97 0.25
CA MET A 63 9.39 9.14 -1.02
C MET A 63 10.14 10.08 -1.97
N LEU A 64 10.63 11.21 -1.48
CA LEU A 64 11.47 12.13 -2.26
C LEU A 64 12.77 11.47 -2.72
N SER A 65 13.33 10.58 -1.90
CA SER A 65 14.50 9.79 -2.27
C SER A 65 14.20 8.88 -3.46
N GLU A 66 13.11 8.09 -3.40
CA GLU A 66 12.67 7.26 -4.52
C GLU A 66 12.34 8.10 -5.77
N PHE A 67 11.66 9.24 -5.59
CA PHE A 67 11.33 10.13 -6.69
C PHE A 67 12.58 10.70 -7.38
N SER A 68 13.61 11.10 -6.62
CA SER A 68 14.85 11.62 -7.21
C SER A 68 15.60 10.56 -8.02
N VAL A 69 15.59 9.31 -7.56
CA VAL A 69 16.20 8.18 -8.26
C VAL A 69 15.43 7.83 -9.53
N GLY A 70 14.11 7.71 -9.45
CA GLY A 70 13.26 7.34 -10.59
C GLY A 70 13.28 8.41 -11.67
N ARG A 71 12.99 9.69 -11.34
CA ARG A 71 12.98 10.78 -12.29
C ARG A 71 14.37 11.07 -12.86
N GLY A 72 15.41 11.08 -12.02
CA GLY A 72 16.79 11.35 -12.45
C GLY A 72 17.37 10.29 -13.38
N SER A 73 16.97 9.05 -13.22
CA SER A 73 17.42 7.95 -14.08
C SER A 73 16.58 7.76 -15.34
N ARG A 74 15.26 8.02 -15.27
CA ARG A 74 14.26 7.66 -16.27
C ARG A 74 14.15 6.15 -16.52
N LEU A 75 14.45 5.33 -15.51
CA LEU A 75 14.48 3.87 -15.60
C LEU A 75 13.70 3.26 -14.43
N SER A 76 13.35 1.98 -14.58
CA SER A 76 12.83 1.12 -13.52
C SER A 76 13.89 0.85 -12.43
N PRO A 77 13.53 0.29 -11.29
CA PRO A 77 14.43 0.17 -10.13
C PRO A 77 15.80 -0.41 -10.45
N ILE A 78 15.88 -1.50 -11.22
CA ILE A 78 17.15 -2.18 -11.52
C ILE A 78 18.06 -1.26 -12.33
N GLY A 79 17.53 -0.72 -13.43
CA GLY A 79 18.28 0.19 -14.32
C GLY A 79 18.64 1.51 -13.63
N ALA A 80 17.75 2.05 -12.81
CA ALA A 80 17.93 3.31 -12.08
C ALA A 80 19.11 3.23 -11.11
N LEU A 81 19.11 2.24 -10.26
CA LEU A 81 20.14 2.05 -9.23
C LEU A 81 21.49 1.68 -9.86
N ARG A 82 21.48 0.87 -10.92
CA ARG A 82 22.69 0.57 -11.71
C ARG A 82 23.30 1.83 -12.34
N LYS A 83 22.44 2.69 -12.94
CA LYS A 83 22.88 3.92 -13.62
C LYS A 83 23.47 4.94 -12.64
N LEU A 84 22.85 5.13 -11.48
CA LEU A 84 23.23 6.17 -10.54
C LEU A 84 24.28 5.73 -9.51
N GLY A 85 24.40 4.43 -9.21
CA GLY A 85 25.29 3.91 -8.16
C GLY A 85 26.30 2.86 -8.63
N GLY A 86 26.21 2.45 -9.92
CA GLY A 86 27.07 1.39 -10.46
C GLY A 86 26.46 -0.02 -10.29
N GLY A 87 27.15 -1.02 -10.87
CA GLY A 87 26.63 -2.39 -11.01
C GLY A 87 26.22 -3.07 -9.70
N GLY A 88 26.95 -2.86 -8.61
CA GLY A 88 26.62 -3.45 -7.31
C GLY A 88 25.27 -3.02 -6.73
N TRP A 89 24.83 -1.80 -7.02
CA TRP A 89 23.55 -1.28 -6.53
C TRP A 89 22.33 -1.83 -7.30
N SER A 90 22.54 -2.50 -8.43
CA SER A 90 21.45 -3.22 -9.10
C SER A 90 20.80 -4.30 -8.22
N ILE A 91 21.54 -4.82 -7.22
CA ILE A 91 21.01 -5.79 -6.25
C ILE A 91 19.82 -5.21 -5.48
N LEU A 92 19.90 -3.94 -5.06
CA LEU A 92 18.75 -3.25 -4.42
C LEU A 92 17.58 -3.13 -5.41
N GLY A 93 17.85 -2.88 -6.69
CA GLY A 93 16.82 -2.83 -7.74
C GLY A 93 16.11 -4.18 -7.92
N TYR A 94 16.87 -5.27 -7.96
CA TYR A 94 16.28 -6.63 -7.99
C TYR A 94 15.47 -6.91 -6.74
N MET A 95 15.95 -6.52 -5.55
CA MET A 95 15.20 -6.68 -4.31
C MET A 95 13.87 -5.94 -4.36
N TYR A 96 13.81 -4.71 -4.89
CA TYR A 96 12.58 -3.95 -5.08
C TYR A 96 11.58 -4.68 -5.98
N VAL A 97 12.05 -5.19 -7.13
CA VAL A 97 11.20 -5.92 -8.07
C VAL A 97 10.68 -7.22 -7.46
N ILE A 98 11.54 -7.96 -6.75
CA ILE A 98 11.16 -9.20 -6.06
C ILE A 98 10.16 -8.90 -4.93
N THR A 99 10.38 -7.83 -4.16
CA THR A 99 9.44 -7.41 -3.11
C THR A 99 8.06 -7.10 -3.69
N GLY A 100 7.98 -6.29 -4.75
CA GLY A 100 6.73 -5.99 -5.44
C GLY A 100 6.06 -7.23 -6.02
N PHE A 101 6.84 -8.15 -6.57
CA PHE A 101 6.39 -9.44 -7.09
C PHE A 101 5.77 -10.32 -5.99
N ILE A 102 6.45 -10.49 -4.87
CA ILE A 102 5.97 -11.29 -3.73
C ILE A 102 4.71 -10.66 -3.13
N ILE A 103 4.72 -9.35 -2.93
CA ILE A 103 3.54 -8.64 -2.39
C ILE A 103 2.36 -8.87 -3.30
N LEU A 104 2.47 -8.66 -4.61
CA LEU A 104 1.33 -8.83 -5.52
C LEU A 104 0.82 -10.27 -5.53
N ALA A 105 1.69 -11.26 -5.37
CA ALA A 105 1.30 -12.66 -5.37
C ALA A 105 0.32 -13.01 -4.22
N TYR A 106 0.57 -12.55 -2.99
CA TYR A 106 -0.37 -12.80 -1.89
C TYR A 106 -1.47 -11.74 -1.78
N TYR A 107 -1.16 -10.49 -2.11
CA TYR A 107 -2.11 -9.38 -2.05
C TYR A 107 -3.33 -9.59 -2.96
N SER A 108 -3.10 -10.15 -4.16
CA SER A 108 -4.18 -10.47 -5.09
C SER A 108 -5.10 -11.59 -4.59
N VAL A 109 -4.62 -12.48 -3.70
CA VAL A 109 -5.46 -13.47 -3.01
C VAL A 109 -6.42 -12.78 -2.04
N ILE A 110 -5.90 -11.90 -1.18
CA ILE A 110 -6.70 -11.13 -0.22
C ILE A 110 -7.69 -10.23 -0.98
N ALA A 111 -7.24 -9.56 -2.04
CA ALA A 111 -8.11 -8.77 -2.91
C ALA A 111 -9.21 -9.62 -3.54
N GLY A 112 -8.91 -10.86 -3.88
CA GLY A 112 -9.89 -11.85 -4.34
C GLY A 112 -10.98 -12.14 -3.31
N TRP A 113 -10.61 -12.32 -2.04
CA TRP A 113 -11.57 -12.50 -0.95
C TRP A 113 -12.49 -11.27 -0.80
N VAL A 114 -11.93 -10.06 -0.89
CA VAL A 114 -12.70 -8.81 -0.86
C VAL A 114 -13.75 -8.77 -1.97
N VAL A 115 -13.40 -9.20 -3.19
CA VAL A 115 -14.35 -9.31 -4.31
C VAL A 115 -15.43 -10.33 -4.01
N ARG A 116 -15.08 -11.48 -3.44
CA ARG A 116 -16.05 -12.53 -3.07
C ARG A 116 -17.05 -11.99 -2.06
N TYR A 117 -16.60 -11.34 -1.00
CA TYR A 117 -17.49 -10.73 0.01
C TYR A 117 -18.42 -9.67 -0.59
N ALA A 118 -17.92 -8.82 -1.51
CA ALA A 118 -18.77 -7.85 -2.20
C ALA A 118 -19.87 -8.53 -3.03
N ILE A 119 -19.54 -9.59 -3.78
CA ILE A 119 -20.47 -10.35 -4.59
C ILE A 119 -21.52 -11.03 -3.71
N ASP A 120 -21.09 -11.69 -2.64
CA ASP A 120 -22.00 -12.37 -1.72
C ASP A 120 -22.92 -11.37 -1.02
N GLY A 121 -22.42 -10.23 -0.58
CA GLY A 121 -23.21 -9.13 -0.03
C GLY A 121 -24.30 -8.64 -1.00
N ILE A 122 -23.97 -8.52 -2.29
CA ILE A 122 -24.92 -8.09 -3.34
C ILE A 122 -25.97 -9.17 -3.62
N LEU A 123 -25.55 -10.43 -3.80
CA LEU A 123 -26.44 -11.50 -4.31
C LEU A 123 -27.28 -12.13 -3.20
N VAL A 124 -26.66 -12.47 -2.07
CA VAL A 124 -27.31 -13.25 -0.99
C VAL A 124 -27.37 -12.51 0.35
N GLY A 125 -26.54 -11.48 0.55
CA GLY A 125 -26.33 -10.82 1.83
C GLY A 125 -25.13 -11.37 2.58
N PHE A 126 -24.76 -10.71 3.69
CA PHE A 126 -23.70 -11.22 4.56
C PHE A 126 -24.21 -12.40 5.38
N PRO A 127 -23.41 -13.46 5.58
CA PRO A 127 -23.83 -14.69 6.22
C PRO A 127 -23.99 -14.53 7.73
N ALA A 128 -24.94 -15.29 8.31
CA ALA A 128 -25.21 -15.27 9.74
C ALA A 128 -24.07 -15.88 10.57
N ASP A 129 -23.26 -16.76 9.99
CA ASP A 129 -22.01 -17.27 10.56
C ASP A 129 -20.83 -16.75 9.72
N PRO A 130 -20.21 -15.61 10.12
CA PRO A 130 -19.08 -15.04 9.39
C PRO A 130 -17.83 -15.91 9.44
N GLY A 131 -17.63 -16.71 10.50
CA GLY A 131 -16.48 -17.60 10.65
C GLY A 131 -16.53 -18.77 9.67
N GLU A 132 -17.68 -19.45 9.57
CA GLU A 132 -17.91 -20.51 8.58
C GLU A 132 -17.73 -19.96 7.16
N HIS A 133 -18.31 -18.80 6.89
CA HIS A 133 -18.21 -18.18 5.57
C HIS A 133 -16.76 -17.84 5.21
N PHE A 134 -16.00 -17.31 6.14
CA PHE A 134 -14.57 -17.05 5.93
C PHE A 134 -13.83 -18.35 5.58
N GLY A 135 -14.11 -19.45 6.27
CA GLY A 135 -13.59 -20.77 5.92
C GLY A 135 -13.90 -21.16 4.48
N ILE A 136 -15.14 -20.96 4.02
CA ILE A 136 -15.56 -21.25 2.63
C ILE A 136 -14.82 -20.35 1.62
N VAL A 137 -14.65 -19.09 1.93
CA VAL A 137 -13.99 -18.10 1.03
C VAL A 137 -12.50 -18.40 0.89
N THR A 138 -11.83 -18.84 1.97
CA THR A 138 -10.38 -19.00 2.02
C THR A 138 -9.90 -20.42 1.68
N THR A 139 -10.79 -21.37 1.46
CA THR A 139 -10.42 -22.76 1.17
C THR A 139 -10.90 -23.24 -0.21
N GLY A 140 -10.34 -24.33 -0.68
CA GLY A 140 -10.71 -24.98 -1.94
C GLY A 140 -10.37 -24.13 -3.17
N MET A 141 -11.28 -24.10 -4.14
CA MET A 141 -11.06 -23.38 -5.41
C MET A 141 -11.49 -21.91 -5.36
N SER A 142 -12.23 -21.50 -4.34
CA SER A 142 -12.73 -20.11 -4.20
C SER A 142 -11.61 -19.07 -4.26
N PRO A 143 -10.58 -19.11 -3.38
CA PRO A 143 -9.52 -18.12 -3.40
C PRO A 143 -8.77 -18.08 -4.74
N ILE A 144 -8.63 -19.22 -5.42
CA ILE A 144 -7.91 -19.32 -6.70
C ILE A 144 -8.65 -18.55 -7.80
N TRP A 145 -9.95 -18.76 -7.97
CA TRP A 145 -10.71 -18.10 -9.04
C TRP A 145 -10.74 -16.57 -8.86
N PHE A 146 -10.94 -16.11 -7.63
CA PHE A 146 -10.99 -14.67 -7.36
C PHE A 146 -9.61 -14.02 -7.46
N HIS A 147 -8.55 -14.69 -7.03
CA HIS A 147 -7.16 -14.28 -7.26
C HIS A 147 -6.87 -14.12 -8.76
N LEU A 148 -7.22 -15.13 -9.58
CA LEU A 148 -7.01 -15.06 -11.02
C LEU A 148 -7.84 -13.94 -11.67
N GLY A 149 -9.03 -13.66 -11.17
CA GLY A 149 -9.86 -12.53 -11.62
C GLY A 149 -9.19 -11.17 -11.34
N ILE A 150 -8.64 -10.98 -10.15
CA ILE A 150 -7.87 -9.78 -9.79
C ILE A 150 -6.62 -9.66 -10.68
N MET A 151 -5.88 -10.75 -10.86
CA MET A 151 -4.68 -10.74 -11.71
C MET A 151 -5.01 -10.42 -13.17
N ALA A 152 -6.08 -11.00 -13.72
CA ALA A 152 -6.53 -10.71 -15.09
C ALA A 152 -6.89 -9.23 -15.26
N THR A 153 -7.61 -8.64 -14.30
CA THR A 153 -7.96 -7.21 -14.31
C THR A 153 -6.71 -6.34 -14.24
N THR A 154 -5.78 -6.68 -13.35
CA THR A 154 -4.51 -5.97 -13.18
C THR A 154 -3.65 -6.02 -14.44
N ILE A 155 -3.49 -7.20 -15.04
CA ILE A 155 -2.76 -7.39 -16.31
C ILE A 155 -3.40 -6.58 -17.43
N LEU A 156 -4.73 -6.58 -17.54
CA LEU A 156 -5.45 -5.82 -18.54
C LEU A 156 -5.13 -4.32 -18.42
N ILE A 157 -5.29 -3.75 -17.22
CA ILE A 157 -5.03 -2.32 -16.98
C ILE A 157 -3.59 -1.95 -17.31
N VAL A 158 -2.60 -2.69 -16.79
CA VAL A 158 -1.17 -2.41 -17.00
C VAL A 158 -0.77 -2.57 -18.47
N SER A 159 -1.34 -3.54 -19.17
CA SER A 159 -1.05 -3.79 -20.60
C SER A 159 -1.49 -2.65 -21.52
N LEU A 160 -2.46 -1.82 -21.08
CA LEU A 160 -2.92 -0.64 -21.83
C LEU A 160 -1.97 0.56 -21.74
N GLY A 161 -0.96 0.50 -20.86
CA GLY A 161 0.05 1.55 -20.72
C GLY A 161 -0.24 2.54 -19.60
N VAL A 162 0.72 3.46 -19.39
CA VAL A 162 0.63 4.43 -18.29
C VAL A 162 -0.59 5.35 -18.47
N GLN A 163 -0.77 5.92 -19.64
CA GLN A 163 -1.82 6.92 -19.89
C GLN A 163 -3.22 6.32 -20.00
N LYS A 164 -3.37 5.26 -20.82
CA LYS A 164 -4.68 4.67 -21.13
C LYS A 164 -5.14 3.63 -20.12
N GLY A 165 -4.20 3.03 -19.40
CA GLY A 165 -4.47 2.05 -18.37
C GLY A 165 -4.39 2.69 -16.97
N ILE A 166 -3.19 2.90 -16.48
CA ILE A 166 -2.91 3.28 -15.07
C ILE A 166 -3.54 4.63 -14.73
N GLU A 167 -3.23 5.69 -15.50
CA GLU A 167 -3.74 7.04 -15.26
C GLU A 167 -5.26 7.09 -15.33
N ARG A 168 -5.85 6.49 -16.39
CA ARG A 168 -7.31 6.49 -16.56
C ARG A 168 -8.01 5.69 -15.46
N ALA A 169 -7.48 4.54 -15.07
CA ALA A 169 -8.02 3.77 -13.95
C ALA A 169 -8.00 4.59 -12.66
N ALA A 170 -6.88 5.25 -12.34
CA ALA A 170 -6.76 6.08 -11.15
C ALA A 170 -7.71 7.29 -11.16
N LEU A 171 -7.87 7.96 -12.31
CA LEU A 171 -8.79 9.09 -12.48
C LEU A 171 -10.26 8.74 -12.23
N VAL A 172 -10.66 7.48 -12.44
CA VAL A 172 -12.03 7.01 -12.18
C VAL A 172 -12.16 6.40 -10.78
N LEU A 173 -11.25 5.51 -10.43
CA LEU A 173 -11.35 4.70 -9.21
C LEU A 173 -11.13 5.54 -7.94
N MET A 174 -10.16 6.46 -7.95
CA MET A 174 -9.84 7.20 -6.73
C MET A 174 -10.95 8.16 -6.28
N PRO A 175 -11.62 8.95 -7.15
CA PRO A 175 -12.79 9.74 -6.76
C PRO A 175 -13.95 8.88 -6.22
N VAL A 176 -14.17 7.68 -6.80
CA VAL A 176 -15.19 6.74 -6.33
C VAL A 176 -14.84 6.28 -4.90
N LEU A 177 -13.59 5.89 -4.65
CA LEU A 177 -13.12 5.53 -3.32
C LEU A 177 -13.36 6.62 -2.29
N PHE A 178 -12.90 7.86 -2.59
CA PHE A 178 -13.08 8.99 -1.69
C PHE A 178 -14.57 9.28 -1.42
N GLY A 179 -15.40 9.21 -2.45
CA GLY A 179 -16.85 9.40 -2.33
C GLY A 179 -17.50 8.39 -1.40
N ILE A 180 -17.17 7.11 -1.54
CA ILE A 180 -17.70 6.04 -0.69
C ILE A 180 -17.20 6.23 0.76
N LEU A 181 -15.92 6.48 0.98
CA LEU A 181 -15.37 6.63 2.34
C LEU A 181 -15.96 7.84 3.07
N ILE A 182 -16.12 8.98 2.38
CA ILE A 182 -16.76 10.16 2.95
C ILE A 182 -18.22 9.86 3.31
N PHE A 183 -18.97 9.19 2.43
CA PHE A 183 -20.34 8.78 2.70
C PHE A 183 -20.41 7.87 3.94
N LEU A 184 -19.56 6.84 4.01
CA LEU A 184 -19.50 5.92 5.15
C LEU A 184 -19.11 6.63 6.46
N ALA A 185 -18.18 7.60 6.40
CA ALA A 185 -17.78 8.37 7.57
C ALA A 185 -18.95 9.26 8.09
N ILE A 186 -19.68 9.92 7.18
CA ILE A 186 -20.88 10.70 7.55
C ILE A 186 -21.96 9.79 8.16
N TRP A 187 -22.17 8.63 7.55
CA TRP A 187 -23.11 7.65 8.08
C TRP A 187 -22.69 7.14 9.48
N ALA A 188 -21.42 6.87 9.72
CA ALA A 188 -20.92 6.37 11.00
C ALA A 188 -21.20 7.34 12.17
N PHE A 189 -21.32 8.65 11.91
CA PHE A 189 -21.75 9.63 12.93
C PHE A 189 -23.18 9.42 13.41
N THR A 190 -24.01 8.71 12.66
CA THR A 190 -25.42 8.48 13.03
C THR A 190 -25.61 7.25 13.92
N LEU A 191 -24.55 6.49 14.20
CA LEU A 191 -24.64 5.29 15.02
C LEU A 191 -24.73 5.62 16.51
N ASP A 192 -25.66 4.97 17.20
CA ASP A 192 -25.75 5.03 18.65
C ASP A 192 -24.48 4.42 19.28
N GLY A 193 -23.83 5.14 20.20
CA GLY A 193 -22.57 4.72 20.80
C GLY A 193 -21.30 5.11 20.01
N ALA A 194 -21.40 5.68 18.80
CA ALA A 194 -20.27 6.10 17.97
C ALA A 194 -19.26 7.01 18.71
N MET A 195 -19.74 7.85 19.64
CA MET A 195 -18.89 8.79 20.36
C MET A 195 -17.81 8.13 21.23
N ALA A 196 -18.04 6.93 21.72
CA ALA A 196 -17.03 6.16 22.44
C ALA A 196 -15.89 5.75 21.49
N GLY A 197 -16.22 5.28 20.28
CA GLY A 197 -15.24 4.96 19.24
C GLY A 197 -14.43 6.18 18.79
N TYR A 198 -15.08 7.34 18.61
CA TYR A 198 -14.35 8.58 18.30
C TYR A 198 -13.43 9.02 19.44
N ALA A 199 -13.84 8.84 20.70
CA ALA A 199 -13.01 9.18 21.85
C ALA A 199 -11.73 8.33 21.88
N GLU A 200 -11.84 7.03 21.64
CA GLU A 200 -10.69 6.12 21.56
C GLU A 200 -9.75 6.48 20.37
N TYR A 201 -10.35 6.77 19.23
CA TYR A 201 -9.60 7.08 18.02
C TYR A 201 -8.89 8.45 18.02
N LEU A 202 -9.39 9.43 18.81
CA LEU A 202 -8.94 10.83 18.73
C LEU A 202 -8.31 11.37 20.01
N ARG A 203 -8.31 10.62 21.13
CA ARG A 203 -7.75 11.07 22.42
C ARG A 203 -6.50 10.27 22.81
N PRO A 204 -5.29 10.74 22.46
CA PRO A 204 -4.08 9.99 22.73
C PRO A 204 -3.73 9.96 24.23
N SER A 205 -3.29 8.81 24.70
CA SER A 205 -2.63 8.66 26.00
C SER A 205 -1.13 8.93 25.87
N VAL A 206 -0.57 9.79 26.72
CA VAL A 206 0.86 10.13 26.70
C VAL A 206 1.72 8.90 27.00
N ALA A 207 1.25 8.00 27.86
CA ALA A 207 1.97 6.76 28.20
C ALA A 207 2.13 5.85 26.99
N GLU A 208 1.10 5.76 26.14
CA GLU A 208 1.11 4.95 24.92
C GLU A 208 2.01 5.53 23.83
N LEU A 209 2.15 6.86 23.74
CA LEU A 209 3.06 7.51 22.79
C LEU A 209 4.52 7.09 22.95
N LEU A 210 4.93 6.68 24.16
CA LEU A 210 6.29 6.24 24.47
C LEU A 210 6.47 4.73 24.38
N ASN A 211 5.44 3.99 23.98
CA ASN A 211 5.51 2.53 23.87
C ASN A 211 6.28 2.11 22.61
N PRO A 212 7.43 1.40 22.73
CA PRO A 212 8.24 1.00 21.57
C PRO A 212 7.49 0.10 20.58
N ARG A 213 6.53 -0.71 21.05
CA ARG A 213 5.70 -1.56 20.18
C ARG A 213 4.84 -0.69 19.26
N ILE A 214 4.14 0.30 19.81
CA ILE A 214 3.28 1.21 19.05
C ILE A 214 4.12 2.03 18.06
N LEU A 215 5.28 2.51 18.49
CA LEU A 215 6.22 3.24 17.63
C LEU A 215 6.67 2.37 16.44
N SER A 216 7.02 1.12 16.68
CA SER A 216 7.44 0.19 15.61
C SER A 216 6.29 -0.16 14.65
N GLN A 217 5.10 -0.41 15.19
CA GLN A 217 3.90 -0.66 14.37
C GLN A 217 3.55 0.55 13.50
N ALA A 218 3.62 1.77 14.05
CA ALA A 218 3.37 2.99 13.29
C ALA A 218 4.43 3.24 12.21
N ALA A 219 5.71 2.90 12.46
CA ALA A 219 6.77 2.99 11.46
C ALA A 219 6.56 1.97 10.33
N GLY A 220 6.30 0.72 10.65
CA GLY A 220 5.97 -0.33 9.67
C GLY A 220 4.79 0.06 8.80
N GLN A 221 3.72 0.57 9.43
CA GLN A 221 2.54 1.05 8.70
C GLN A 221 2.87 2.22 7.77
N ALA A 222 3.74 3.16 8.16
CA ALA A 222 4.11 4.29 7.31
C ALA A 222 4.88 3.85 6.04
N PHE A 223 5.75 2.84 6.13
CA PHE A 223 6.44 2.28 4.96
C PHE A 223 5.48 1.53 4.04
N TYR A 224 4.65 0.67 4.60
CA TYR A 224 3.69 -0.12 3.87
C TYR A 224 2.66 0.76 3.15
N SER A 225 2.06 1.70 3.86
CA SER A 225 1.01 2.58 3.36
C SER A 225 1.50 3.44 2.18
N LEU A 226 2.67 4.05 2.29
CA LEU A 226 3.22 4.90 1.22
C LEU A 226 3.86 4.13 0.05
N SER A 227 3.75 2.80 0.02
CA SER A 227 4.35 1.94 -1.01
C SER A 227 5.86 2.17 -1.21
N LEU A 228 6.60 2.37 -0.09
CA LEU A 228 8.04 2.61 -0.09
C LEU A 228 8.83 1.31 0.08
N GLY A 229 10.03 1.24 -0.48
CA GLY A 229 10.88 0.04 -0.39
C GLY A 229 10.52 -1.09 -1.37
N MET A 230 9.50 -0.89 -2.24
CA MET A 230 9.05 -1.86 -3.25
C MET A 230 9.11 -1.32 -4.69
N GLY A 231 9.61 -0.10 -4.88
CA GLY A 231 9.85 0.48 -6.21
C GLY A 231 8.65 1.10 -6.92
N CYS A 232 7.47 1.15 -6.31
CA CYS A 232 6.29 1.77 -6.91
C CYS A 232 6.51 3.27 -7.14
N MET A 233 6.92 4.00 -6.10
CA MET A 233 7.17 5.43 -6.18
C MET A 233 8.34 5.76 -7.09
N LEU A 234 9.41 4.97 -7.08
CA LEU A 234 10.53 5.08 -8.00
C LEU A 234 10.08 4.86 -9.45
N THR A 235 9.29 3.82 -9.73
CA THR A 235 8.80 3.53 -11.07
C THR A 235 7.90 4.65 -11.59
N PHE A 236 6.91 5.09 -10.80
CA PHE A 236 6.01 6.16 -11.21
C PHE A 236 6.73 7.49 -11.42
N SER A 237 7.72 7.81 -10.58
CA SER A 237 8.51 9.03 -10.75
C SER A 237 9.39 9.01 -12.01
N SER A 238 9.75 7.84 -12.53
CA SER A 238 10.47 7.73 -13.80
C SER A 238 9.66 8.22 -15.01
N TYR A 239 8.34 8.36 -14.85
CA TYR A 239 7.40 8.90 -15.83
C TYR A 239 7.09 10.39 -15.63
N LEU A 240 7.73 11.06 -14.64
CA LEU A 240 7.52 12.48 -14.34
C LEU A 240 8.32 13.39 -15.27
N SER A 241 7.79 14.57 -15.55
CA SER A 241 8.55 15.62 -16.22
C SER A 241 9.49 16.36 -15.25
N ASP A 242 10.55 16.98 -15.79
CA ASP A 242 11.51 17.78 -15.00
C ASP A 242 10.88 19.04 -14.38
N LYS A 243 9.70 19.45 -14.86
CA LYS A 243 8.95 20.62 -14.37
C LYS A 243 8.14 20.33 -13.11
N THR A 244 8.03 19.05 -12.71
CA THR A 244 7.21 18.65 -11.56
C THR A 244 7.91 18.97 -10.23
N ASP A 245 7.23 19.66 -9.34
CA ASP A 245 7.68 19.90 -7.96
C ASP A 245 7.47 18.62 -7.12
N MET A 246 8.50 17.77 -7.05
CA MET A 246 8.43 16.50 -6.31
C MET A 246 8.16 16.70 -4.82
N GLY A 247 8.65 17.80 -4.22
CA GLY A 247 8.38 18.10 -2.81
C GLY A 247 6.89 18.34 -2.55
N ARG A 248 6.26 19.12 -3.41
CA ARG A 248 4.81 19.35 -3.35
C ARG A 248 4.01 18.08 -3.59
N GLU A 249 4.42 17.27 -4.57
CA GLU A 249 3.70 16.02 -4.87
C GLU A 249 3.84 15.00 -3.74
N SER A 250 5.02 14.86 -3.14
CA SER A 250 5.23 13.95 -1.99
C SER A 250 4.35 14.32 -0.80
N VAL A 251 4.24 15.62 -0.48
CA VAL A 251 3.33 16.08 0.58
C VAL A 251 1.88 15.80 0.21
N THR A 252 1.48 16.05 -1.04
CA THR A 252 0.10 15.81 -1.49
C THR A 252 -0.27 14.32 -1.40
N ILE A 253 0.63 13.43 -1.86
CA ILE A 253 0.42 11.98 -1.81
C ILE A 253 0.34 11.49 -0.36
N ALA A 254 1.31 11.88 0.48
CA ALA A 254 1.33 11.48 1.88
C ALA A 254 0.12 12.00 2.67
N ALA A 255 -0.34 13.23 2.40
CA ALA A 255 -1.54 13.80 3.01
C ALA A 255 -2.82 13.09 2.54
N SER A 256 -2.88 12.69 1.26
CA SER A 256 -4.03 11.94 0.72
C SER A 256 -4.08 10.52 1.28
N ASP A 257 -2.93 9.84 1.37
CA ASP A 257 -2.78 8.53 1.96
C ASP A 257 -3.21 8.53 3.44
N PHE A 258 -2.67 9.45 4.23
CA PHE A 258 -3.10 9.66 5.61
C PHE A 258 -4.59 9.99 5.70
N GLY A 259 -5.10 10.87 4.84
CA GLY A 259 -6.51 11.26 4.81
C GLY A 259 -7.44 10.06 4.64
N VAL A 260 -7.10 9.13 3.74
CA VAL A 260 -7.88 7.89 3.54
C VAL A 260 -7.81 6.99 4.77
N ALA A 261 -6.62 6.75 5.31
CA ALA A 261 -6.44 5.94 6.52
C ALA A 261 -7.21 6.54 7.71
N PHE A 262 -7.14 7.86 7.86
CA PHE A 262 -7.85 8.59 8.92
C PHE A 262 -9.37 8.49 8.76
N ILE A 263 -9.91 8.69 7.54
CA ILE A 263 -11.35 8.56 7.27
C ILE A 263 -11.80 7.12 7.49
N ALA A 264 -11.00 6.12 7.10
CA ALA A 264 -11.31 4.72 7.35
C ALA A 264 -11.41 4.43 8.86
N GLY A 265 -10.53 5.00 9.69
CA GLY A 265 -10.65 4.93 11.14
C GLY A 265 -11.93 5.59 11.67
N LEU A 266 -12.34 6.74 11.10
CA LEU A 266 -13.62 7.38 11.44
C LEU A 266 -14.86 6.54 11.06
N VAL A 267 -14.72 5.54 10.20
CA VAL A 267 -15.77 4.56 9.89
C VAL A 267 -15.69 3.36 10.84
N VAL A 268 -14.51 2.78 10.95
CA VAL A 268 -14.33 1.48 11.62
C VAL A 268 -14.46 1.59 13.14
N PHE A 269 -13.86 2.60 13.79
CA PHE A 269 -13.93 2.75 15.25
C PHE A 269 -15.36 2.93 15.79
N PRO A 270 -16.19 3.83 15.23
CA PRO A 270 -17.59 3.93 15.65
C PRO A 270 -18.37 2.63 15.49
N VAL A 271 -18.16 1.88 14.40
CA VAL A 271 -18.83 0.60 14.17
C VAL A 271 -18.41 -0.43 15.23
N ILE A 272 -17.11 -0.55 15.51
CA ILE A 272 -16.58 -1.47 16.54
C ILE A 272 -17.17 -1.17 17.91
N TYR A 273 -17.24 0.11 18.30
CA TYR A 273 -17.71 0.52 19.62
C TYR A 273 -19.22 0.53 19.75
N ALA A 274 -19.96 0.90 18.69
CA ALA A 274 -21.41 0.87 18.66
C ALA A 274 -21.96 -0.56 18.82
N LEU A 275 -21.25 -1.55 18.27
CA LEU A 275 -21.66 -2.95 18.30
C LEU A 275 -20.96 -3.79 19.40
N GLY A 276 -20.04 -3.21 20.14
CA GLY A 276 -19.36 -3.88 21.24
C GLY A 276 -18.39 -5.00 20.83
N ILE A 277 -17.88 -4.99 19.59
CA ILE A 277 -17.01 -6.05 19.02
C ILE A 277 -15.51 -5.79 19.19
N GLN A 278 -15.09 -4.97 20.17
CA GLN A 278 -13.68 -4.62 20.39
C GLN A 278 -12.80 -5.84 20.65
N GLY A 279 -13.31 -6.84 21.38
CA GLY A 279 -12.60 -8.09 21.65
C GLY A 279 -12.32 -8.90 20.38
N ASP A 280 -13.30 -9.04 19.53
CA ASP A 280 -13.22 -9.84 18.31
C ASP A 280 -12.26 -9.25 17.27
N VAL A 281 -12.15 -7.91 17.23
CA VAL A 281 -11.24 -7.21 16.31
C VAL A 281 -9.78 -7.39 16.72
N SER A 282 -9.48 -7.64 17.99
CA SER A 282 -8.09 -7.73 18.49
C SER A 282 -7.39 -9.07 18.21
N GLU A 283 -8.09 -10.10 17.74
CA GLU A 283 -7.51 -11.44 17.56
C GLU A 283 -6.62 -11.58 16.33
N SER A 284 -7.01 -11.00 15.18
CA SER A 284 -6.19 -10.96 13.99
C SER A 284 -6.67 -9.92 12.98
N THR A 285 -5.72 -9.40 12.16
CA THR A 285 -6.04 -8.44 11.10
C THR A 285 -7.05 -8.99 10.09
N VAL A 286 -6.88 -10.25 9.69
CA VAL A 286 -7.75 -10.92 8.72
C VAL A 286 -9.12 -11.22 9.33
N GLY A 287 -9.16 -11.68 10.59
CA GLY A 287 -10.39 -11.92 11.34
C GLY A 287 -11.22 -10.64 11.51
N ALA A 288 -10.58 -9.52 11.84
CA ALA A 288 -11.27 -8.24 11.95
C ALA A 288 -12.01 -7.84 10.66
N LEU A 289 -11.36 -7.97 9.50
CA LEU A 289 -11.94 -7.58 8.21
C LEU A 289 -13.02 -8.55 7.72
N PHE A 290 -12.79 -9.86 7.84
CA PHE A 290 -13.59 -10.87 7.16
C PHE A 290 -14.55 -11.62 8.09
N ILE A 291 -14.42 -11.45 9.40
CA ILE A 291 -15.31 -12.07 10.39
C ILE A 291 -16.05 -11.01 11.20
N ALA A 292 -15.32 -10.16 11.95
CA ALA A 292 -15.95 -9.21 12.87
C ALA A 292 -16.80 -8.15 12.15
N LEU A 293 -16.26 -7.50 11.10
CA LEU A 293 -17.02 -6.49 10.36
C LEU A 293 -18.24 -7.06 9.60
N PRO A 294 -18.14 -8.19 8.85
CA PRO A 294 -19.33 -8.82 8.26
C PRO A 294 -20.37 -9.22 9.30
N GLY A 295 -19.97 -9.73 10.47
CA GLY A 295 -20.87 -9.99 11.59
C GLY A 295 -21.61 -8.74 12.04
N ALA A 296 -20.88 -7.64 12.20
CA ALA A 296 -21.44 -6.34 12.50
C ALA A 296 -22.49 -5.89 11.45
N PHE A 297 -22.19 -6.07 10.16
CA PHE A 297 -23.14 -5.73 9.09
C PHE A 297 -24.41 -6.60 9.12
N VAL A 298 -24.32 -7.86 9.56
CA VAL A 298 -25.50 -8.72 9.76
C VAL A 298 -26.40 -8.18 10.88
N GLU A 299 -25.83 -7.81 12.03
CA GLU A 299 -26.57 -7.25 13.17
C GLU A 299 -27.33 -5.95 12.81
N MET A 300 -26.78 -5.17 11.89
CA MET A 300 -27.38 -3.92 11.41
C MET A 300 -28.49 -4.14 10.36
N GLY A 301 -28.75 -5.38 9.94
CA GLY A 301 -29.83 -5.73 9.00
C GLY A 301 -29.64 -5.12 7.60
N ALA A 302 -30.73 -4.55 7.05
CA ALA A 302 -30.73 -4.00 5.69
C ALA A 302 -29.74 -2.83 5.51
N VAL A 303 -29.58 -1.97 6.51
CA VAL A 303 -28.61 -0.85 6.48
C VAL A 303 -27.19 -1.41 6.46
N GLY A 304 -26.88 -2.38 7.31
CA GLY A 304 -25.59 -3.03 7.35
C GLY A 304 -25.22 -3.71 6.02
N ARG A 305 -26.21 -4.32 5.34
CA ARG A 305 -25.98 -4.87 4.00
C ARG A 305 -25.51 -3.82 3.01
N VAL A 306 -26.15 -2.66 2.93
CA VAL A 306 -25.77 -1.57 2.02
C VAL A 306 -24.38 -1.01 2.38
N VAL A 307 -24.16 -0.74 3.65
CA VAL A 307 -22.88 -0.23 4.19
C VAL A 307 -21.75 -1.22 3.91
N GLY A 308 -21.95 -2.49 4.18
CA GLY A 308 -20.96 -3.54 3.93
C GLY A 308 -20.61 -3.69 2.45
N ILE A 309 -21.61 -3.65 1.55
CA ILE A 309 -21.38 -3.64 0.10
C ILE A 309 -20.51 -2.45 -0.31
N LEU A 310 -20.85 -1.24 0.13
CA LEU A 310 -20.07 -0.03 -0.18
C LEU A 310 -18.65 -0.12 0.39
N PHE A 311 -18.51 -0.64 1.61
CA PHE A 311 -17.20 -0.85 2.24
C PHE A 311 -16.34 -1.82 1.43
N PHE A 312 -16.86 -2.99 1.03
CA PHE A 312 -16.12 -3.93 0.21
C PHE A 312 -15.83 -3.41 -1.20
N ILE A 313 -16.73 -2.60 -1.80
CA ILE A 313 -16.45 -1.92 -3.08
C ILE A 313 -15.28 -0.93 -2.91
N ALA A 314 -15.23 -0.15 -1.84
CA ALA A 314 -14.11 0.74 -1.56
C ALA A 314 -12.79 -0.04 -1.43
N LEU A 315 -12.81 -1.19 -0.74
CA LEU A 315 -11.66 -2.08 -0.62
C LEU A 315 -11.21 -2.64 -1.98
N ILE A 316 -12.14 -3.04 -2.87
CA ILE A 316 -11.82 -3.50 -4.23
C ILE A 316 -11.11 -2.40 -5.02
N VAL A 317 -11.60 -1.17 -4.94
CA VAL A 317 -11.00 -0.02 -5.64
C VAL A 317 -9.57 0.20 -5.18
N GLY A 318 -9.33 0.26 -3.87
CA GLY A 318 -7.99 0.40 -3.31
C GLY A 318 -7.08 -0.79 -3.64
N ALA A 319 -7.62 -2.01 -3.60
CA ALA A 319 -6.87 -3.22 -3.93
C ALA A 319 -6.40 -3.23 -5.39
N VAL A 320 -7.29 -2.90 -6.33
CA VAL A 320 -6.96 -2.88 -7.78
C VAL A 320 -5.92 -1.81 -8.10
N THR A 321 -6.04 -0.61 -7.55
CA THR A 321 -5.07 0.48 -7.81
C THR A 321 -3.67 0.14 -7.28
N SER A 322 -3.57 -0.47 -6.10
CA SER A 322 -2.30 -0.95 -5.55
C SER A 322 -1.73 -2.13 -6.35
N ALA A 323 -2.57 -3.10 -6.75
CA ALA A 323 -2.14 -4.23 -7.59
C ALA A 323 -1.56 -3.76 -8.93
N VAL A 324 -2.19 -2.74 -9.54
CA VAL A 324 -1.72 -2.13 -10.80
C VAL A 324 -0.33 -1.52 -10.63
N SER A 325 -0.05 -0.81 -9.54
CA SER A 325 1.26 -0.21 -9.29
C SER A 325 2.34 -1.26 -9.05
N LEU A 326 2.04 -2.33 -8.33
CA LEU A 326 2.95 -3.45 -8.09
C LEU A 326 3.32 -4.19 -9.39
N LEU A 327 2.33 -4.47 -10.24
CA LEU A 327 2.59 -5.09 -11.54
C LEU A 327 3.38 -4.16 -12.46
N GLU A 328 3.18 -2.84 -12.37
CA GLU A 328 3.94 -1.86 -13.17
C GLU A 328 5.42 -1.87 -12.83
N VAL A 329 5.82 -2.05 -11.56
CA VAL A 329 7.23 -2.21 -11.16
C VAL A 329 7.89 -3.38 -11.90
N VAL A 330 7.20 -4.53 -11.92
CA VAL A 330 7.70 -5.73 -12.61
C VAL A 330 7.72 -5.50 -14.12
N THR A 331 6.64 -4.97 -14.69
CA THR A 331 6.49 -4.70 -16.13
C THR A 331 7.55 -3.73 -16.63
N ALA A 332 7.73 -2.58 -15.95
CA ALA A 332 8.73 -1.60 -16.31
C ALA A 332 10.16 -2.17 -16.24
N SER A 333 10.42 -3.03 -15.25
CA SER A 333 11.73 -3.67 -15.11
C SER A 333 12.00 -4.68 -16.22
N VAL A 334 10.99 -5.47 -16.60
CA VAL A 334 11.10 -6.40 -17.75
C VAL A 334 11.30 -5.64 -19.06
N ILE A 335 10.59 -4.52 -19.28
CA ILE A 335 10.78 -3.67 -20.45
C ILE A 335 12.21 -3.11 -20.49
N ASP A 336 12.68 -2.55 -19.39
CA ASP A 336 14.01 -1.90 -19.35
C ASP A 336 15.16 -2.88 -19.49
N GLU A 337 15.09 -4.07 -18.87
CA GLU A 337 16.17 -5.07 -18.90
C GLU A 337 16.17 -5.93 -20.17
N PHE A 338 14.97 -6.39 -20.61
CA PHE A 338 14.85 -7.32 -21.72
C PHE A 338 14.41 -6.67 -23.05
N LYS A 339 14.11 -5.35 -23.04
CA LYS A 339 13.65 -4.60 -24.21
C LYS A 339 12.37 -5.17 -24.85
N LEU A 340 11.53 -5.83 -24.04
CA LEU A 340 10.26 -6.38 -24.50
C LEU A 340 9.21 -5.27 -24.66
N PRO A 341 8.29 -5.41 -25.63
CA PRO A 341 7.13 -4.54 -25.69
C PRO A 341 6.24 -4.67 -24.44
N ARG A 342 5.50 -3.60 -24.09
CA ARG A 342 4.71 -3.53 -22.86
C ARG A 342 3.74 -4.69 -22.68
N LYS A 343 2.93 -5.03 -23.71
CA LYS A 343 1.93 -6.10 -23.60
C LYS A 343 2.55 -7.45 -23.22
N PRO A 344 3.54 -8.00 -23.95
CA PRO A 344 4.15 -9.26 -23.54
C PRO A 344 4.86 -9.16 -22.18
N ALA A 345 5.46 -8.01 -21.82
CA ALA A 345 6.12 -7.82 -20.53
C ALA A 345 5.10 -7.88 -19.37
N SER A 346 3.97 -7.18 -19.48
CA SER A 346 2.92 -7.16 -18.44
C SER A 346 2.21 -8.50 -18.35
N VAL A 347 1.94 -9.18 -19.46
CA VAL A 347 1.31 -10.51 -19.47
C VAL A 347 2.25 -11.55 -18.87
N ALA A 348 3.51 -11.59 -19.28
CA ALA A 348 4.48 -12.56 -18.75
C ALA A 348 4.71 -12.36 -17.25
N GLY A 349 4.98 -11.12 -16.81
CA GLY A 349 5.14 -10.81 -15.40
C GLY A 349 3.89 -11.11 -14.58
N GLY A 350 2.71 -10.68 -15.08
CA GLY A 350 1.44 -10.92 -14.39
C GLY A 350 1.04 -12.39 -14.31
N VAL A 351 1.25 -13.18 -15.37
CA VAL A 351 0.99 -14.63 -15.36
C VAL A 351 1.93 -15.35 -14.40
N LEU A 352 3.22 -14.97 -14.37
CA LEU A 352 4.16 -15.56 -13.43
C LEU A 352 3.76 -15.26 -11.97
N ILE A 353 3.33 -14.03 -11.68
CA ILE A 353 2.82 -13.65 -10.37
C ILE A 353 1.53 -14.44 -10.04
N ALA A 354 0.62 -14.58 -11.00
CA ALA A 354 -0.61 -15.35 -10.80
C ALA A 354 -0.32 -16.82 -10.48
N ILE A 355 0.65 -17.45 -11.13
CA ILE A 355 1.08 -18.82 -10.83
C ILE A 355 1.68 -18.91 -9.42
N MET A 356 2.56 -17.98 -9.06
CA MET A 356 3.18 -17.96 -7.73
C MET A 356 2.16 -17.64 -6.62
N GLY A 357 1.12 -16.86 -6.92
CA GLY A 357 0.02 -16.56 -5.99
C GLY A 357 -0.86 -17.77 -5.64
N LEU A 358 -0.80 -18.86 -6.39
CA LEU A 358 -1.48 -20.11 -6.03
C LEU A 358 -0.92 -20.72 -4.73
N ILE A 359 0.34 -20.43 -4.40
CA ILE A 359 0.97 -20.92 -3.17
C ILE A 359 0.31 -20.27 -1.92
N PRO A 360 0.31 -18.94 -1.76
CA PRO A 360 -0.38 -18.30 -0.63
C PRO A 360 -1.92 -18.48 -0.70
N ALA A 361 -2.51 -18.74 -1.87
CA ALA A 361 -3.94 -19.05 -1.99
C ALA A 361 -4.32 -20.41 -1.39
N SER A 362 -3.36 -21.32 -1.21
CA SER A 362 -3.60 -22.67 -0.70
C SER A 362 -3.60 -22.78 0.83
N SER A 363 -3.03 -21.80 1.56
CA SER A 363 -2.90 -21.83 3.02
C SER A 363 -2.77 -20.43 3.62
N LEU A 364 -3.56 -20.17 4.67
CA LEU A 364 -3.47 -18.93 5.45
C LEU A 364 -2.11 -18.79 6.16
N ASP A 365 -1.53 -19.89 6.65
CA ASP A 365 -0.22 -19.87 7.32
C ASP A 365 0.88 -19.46 6.36
N ILE A 366 0.88 -20.03 5.14
CA ILE A 366 1.83 -19.63 4.09
C ILE A 366 1.64 -18.17 3.73
N LEU A 367 0.39 -17.71 3.58
CA LEU A 367 0.08 -16.31 3.29
C LEU A 367 0.64 -15.40 4.39
N GLY A 368 0.45 -15.74 5.67
CA GLY A 368 0.96 -14.97 6.81
C GLY A 368 2.50 -14.89 6.82
N VAL A 369 3.19 -16.00 6.57
CA VAL A 369 4.66 -16.02 6.49
C VAL A 369 5.17 -15.18 5.32
N VAL A 370 4.52 -15.26 4.15
CA VAL A 370 4.90 -14.48 2.96
C VAL A 370 4.67 -12.99 3.18
N ASP A 371 3.58 -12.60 3.84
CA ASP A 371 3.28 -11.20 4.21
C ASP A 371 4.37 -10.65 5.14
N LYS A 372 4.73 -11.37 6.21
CA LYS A 372 5.80 -10.97 7.13
C LYS A 372 7.16 -10.86 6.47
N LEU A 373 7.49 -11.80 5.58
CA LEU A 373 8.72 -11.74 4.79
C LEU A 373 8.76 -10.48 3.94
N ALA A 374 7.67 -10.17 3.24
CA ALA A 374 7.55 -8.97 2.42
C ALA A 374 7.68 -7.69 3.26
N GLU A 375 7.10 -7.64 4.45
CA GLU A 375 7.22 -6.51 5.38
C GLU A 375 8.70 -6.28 5.78
N GLY A 376 9.44 -7.34 6.08
CA GLY A 376 10.88 -7.25 6.34
C GLY A 376 11.68 -6.76 5.13
N MET A 377 11.33 -7.22 3.92
CA MET A 377 11.97 -6.78 2.67
C MET A 377 11.68 -5.30 2.38
N LEU A 378 10.47 -4.79 2.64
CA LEU A 378 10.14 -3.37 2.53
C LEU A 378 11.03 -2.50 3.42
N ALA A 379 11.14 -2.86 4.69
CA ALA A 379 11.96 -2.12 5.65
C ALA A 379 13.44 -2.14 5.24
N LEU A 380 13.95 -3.29 4.80
CA LEU A 380 15.33 -3.42 4.30
C LEU A 380 15.55 -2.59 3.02
N GLY A 381 14.59 -2.59 2.10
CA GLY A 381 14.61 -1.77 0.89
C GLY A 381 14.65 -0.29 1.18
N ALA A 382 13.82 0.16 2.11
CA ALA A 382 13.77 1.53 2.59
C ALA A 382 15.10 1.96 3.23
N PHE A 383 15.70 1.09 4.06
CA PHE A 383 17.01 1.31 4.68
C PHE A 383 18.11 1.54 3.63
N PHE A 384 18.23 0.61 2.69
CA PHE A 384 19.26 0.73 1.65
C PHE A 384 19.02 1.89 0.69
N MET A 385 17.75 2.29 0.44
CA MET A 385 17.45 3.50 -0.33
C MET A 385 17.91 4.77 0.39
N ALA A 386 17.70 4.85 1.70
CA ALA A 386 18.21 5.98 2.47
C ALA A 386 19.74 6.06 2.42
N ILE A 387 20.44 4.94 2.55
CA ILE A 387 21.91 4.87 2.38
C ILE A 387 22.29 5.28 0.95
N PHE A 388 21.61 4.75 -0.06
CA PHE A 388 21.89 5.03 -1.48
C PHE A 388 21.79 6.53 -1.79
N VAL A 389 20.66 7.15 -1.46
CA VAL A 389 20.42 8.57 -1.76
C VAL A 389 21.26 9.49 -0.85
N GLY A 390 21.45 9.09 0.40
CA GLY A 390 22.24 9.88 1.35
C GLY A 390 23.74 9.94 1.03
N TRP A 391 24.32 8.84 0.48
CA TRP A 391 25.77 8.67 0.42
C TRP A 391 26.33 8.30 -0.96
N VAL A 392 25.51 7.75 -1.87
CA VAL A 392 25.98 7.21 -3.16
C VAL A 392 25.46 8.02 -4.34
N ALA A 393 24.16 8.34 -4.38
CA ALA A 393 23.53 9.04 -5.50
C ALA A 393 23.92 10.51 -5.55
N VAL A 394 25.09 10.79 -6.12
CA VAL A 394 25.56 12.16 -6.35
C VAL A 394 24.57 12.88 -7.27
N GLY A 395 24.06 14.04 -6.83
CA GLY A 395 23.09 14.82 -7.60
C GLY A 395 21.61 14.58 -7.24
N ALA A 396 21.30 13.70 -6.29
CA ALA A 396 19.92 13.51 -5.83
C ALA A 396 19.26 14.81 -5.32
N ALA A 397 20.01 15.62 -4.58
CA ALA A 397 19.55 16.93 -4.11
C ALA A 397 19.28 17.90 -5.27
N ASP A 398 20.13 17.89 -6.30
CA ASP A 398 19.96 18.75 -7.48
C ASP A 398 18.76 18.28 -8.30
N GLU A 399 18.55 16.96 -8.41
CA GLU A 399 17.35 16.42 -9.01
C GLU A 399 16.10 16.85 -8.26
N MET A 400 16.10 16.84 -6.91
CA MET A 400 14.98 17.33 -6.11
C MET A 400 14.69 18.83 -6.35
N ARG A 401 15.71 19.64 -6.66
CA ARG A 401 15.56 21.08 -6.96
C ARG A 401 14.90 21.33 -8.31
N LYS A 402 15.04 20.43 -9.29
CA LYS A 402 14.42 20.61 -10.61
C LYS A 402 12.91 20.69 -10.50
N GLY A 403 12.32 21.78 -10.96
CA GLY A 403 10.89 22.04 -10.87
C GLY A 403 10.37 22.42 -9.49
N ALA A 404 11.22 22.46 -8.47
CA ALA A 404 10.83 22.81 -7.12
C ALA A 404 10.43 24.29 -6.99
N GLY A 405 9.30 24.54 -6.35
CA GLY A 405 8.92 25.90 -5.94
C GLY A 405 9.77 26.38 -4.75
N LYS A 406 9.82 27.70 -4.51
CA LYS A 406 10.59 28.30 -3.41
C LYS A 406 10.37 27.65 -2.05
N ARG A 407 9.17 27.17 -1.77
CA ARG A 407 8.83 26.50 -0.52
C ARG A 407 9.47 25.11 -0.46
N SER A 408 9.32 24.30 -1.50
CA SER A 408 9.89 22.96 -1.59
C SER A 408 11.41 22.99 -1.54
N GLU A 409 12.04 23.93 -2.24
CA GLU A 409 13.49 24.09 -2.29
C GLU A 409 14.12 24.33 -0.90
N ARG A 410 13.45 25.09 -0.03
CA ARG A 410 13.94 25.37 1.34
C ARG A 410 14.03 24.12 2.22
N TRP A 411 13.22 23.10 1.95
CA TRP A 411 13.19 21.87 2.75
C TRP A 411 14.20 20.82 2.28
N ILE A 412 14.73 20.94 1.05
CA ILE A 412 15.66 19.95 0.49
C ILE A 412 16.90 19.72 1.39
N PRO A 413 17.58 20.74 1.94
CA PRO A 413 18.71 20.50 2.84
C PRO A 413 18.32 19.70 4.09
N LEU A 414 17.14 19.98 4.67
CA LEU A 414 16.63 19.25 5.83
C LEU A 414 16.31 17.80 5.46
N VAL A 415 15.65 17.58 4.32
CA VAL A 415 15.37 16.25 3.78
C VAL A 415 16.67 15.46 3.60
N MET A 416 17.68 16.03 2.97
CA MET A 416 18.97 15.36 2.77
C MET A 416 19.69 15.05 4.08
N THR A 417 19.59 15.93 5.06
CA THR A 417 20.13 15.67 6.41
C THR A 417 19.38 14.51 7.08
N ALA A 418 18.06 14.50 7.00
CA ALA A 418 17.24 13.40 7.51
C ALA A 418 17.59 12.08 6.82
N VAL A 419 17.65 12.05 5.49
CA VAL A 419 17.98 10.85 4.69
C VAL A 419 19.37 10.30 5.05
N ARG A 420 20.33 11.17 5.34
CA ARG A 420 21.70 10.75 5.70
C ARG A 420 21.81 10.22 7.12
N PHE A 421 21.25 10.92 8.10
CA PHE A 421 21.62 10.72 9.50
C PHE A 421 20.47 10.27 10.39
N VAL A 422 19.21 10.54 10.01
CA VAL A 422 18.04 10.22 10.83
C VAL A 422 17.35 8.95 10.35
N LEU A 423 17.09 8.85 9.04
CA LEU A 423 16.38 7.71 8.49
C LEU A 423 17.10 6.36 8.67
N PRO A 424 18.42 6.22 8.37
CA PRO A 424 19.06 4.92 8.47
C PRO A 424 18.95 4.25 9.84
N PRO A 425 19.25 4.91 10.98
CA PRO A 425 19.10 4.28 12.29
C PRO A 425 17.65 4.01 12.65
N MET A 426 16.70 4.87 12.27
CA MET A 426 15.28 4.63 12.54
C MET A 426 14.72 3.47 11.73
N ILE A 427 15.06 3.38 10.44
CA ILE A 427 14.62 2.30 9.58
C ILE A 427 15.29 0.99 9.97
N LEU A 428 16.58 1.03 10.35
CA LEU A 428 17.29 -0.15 10.85
C LEU A 428 16.60 -0.75 12.08
N PHE A 429 16.19 0.09 13.03
CA PHE A 429 15.41 -0.34 14.18
C PHE A 429 14.10 -1.05 13.75
N ALA A 430 13.34 -0.43 12.84
CA ALA A 430 12.11 -1.02 12.32
C ALA A 430 12.37 -2.33 11.54
N THR A 431 13.47 -2.39 10.77
CA THR A 431 13.88 -3.58 10.02
C THR A 431 14.20 -4.75 10.94
N VAL A 432 15.00 -4.52 12.00
CA VAL A 432 15.36 -5.56 12.97
C VAL A 432 14.09 -6.08 13.66
N TYR A 433 13.19 -5.18 14.06
CA TYR A 433 11.95 -5.58 14.68
C TYR A 433 11.05 -6.40 13.75
N ALA A 434 10.92 -6.01 12.47
CA ALA A 434 10.16 -6.75 11.48
C ALA A 434 10.72 -8.16 11.25
N PHE A 435 12.04 -8.32 11.14
CA PHE A 435 12.66 -9.65 11.02
C PHE A 435 12.50 -10.51 12.28
N MET A 436 12.51 -9.91 13.47
CA MET A 436 12.20 -10.66 14.70
C MET A 436 10.74 -11.18 14.68
N ALA A 437 9.80 -10.39 14.17
CA ALA A 437 8.42 -10.81 13.99
C ALA A 437 8.30 -11.99 13.00
N VAL A 438 9.03 -11.97 11.86
CA VAL A 438 9.09 -13.09 10.91
C VAL A 438 9.55 -14.38 11.59
N VAL A 439 10.61 -14.32 12.40
CA VAL A 439 11.12 -15.51 13.11
C VAL A 439 10.11 -16.05 14.10
N THR A 440 9.38 -15.17 14.78
CA THR A 440 8.35 -15.56 15.75
C THR A 440 7.16 -16.22 15.04
N GLU A 441 6.69 -15.64 13.95
CA GLU A 441 5.58 -16.17 13.14
C GLU A 441 5.94 -17.53 12.51
N TYR A 442 7.16 -17.64 11.98
CA TYR A 442 7.65 -18.91 11.44
C TYR A 442 7.68 -20.01 12.51
N LYS A 443 8.16 -19.70 13.73
CA LYS A 443 8.16 -20.67 14.83
C LYS A 443 6.75 -21.05 15.27
N ALA A 444 5.81 -20.13 15.25
CA ALA A 444 4.41 -20.41 15.56
C ALA A 444 3.73 -21.27 14.49
N ALA A 445 4.03 -21.02 13.20
CA ALA A 445 3.43 -21.77 12.10
C ALA A 445 4.02 -23.17 11.88
N PHE A 446 5.33 -23.36 12.13
CA PHE A 446 6.05 -24.58 11.74
C PHE A 446 6.93 -25.20 12.86
N GLY A 447 7.01 -24.58 14.03
CA GLY A 447 7.90 -24.95 15.13
C GLY A 447 7.21 -25.67 16.28
N GLY A 448 6.26 -26.59 15.97
CA GLY A 448 5.63 -27.49 16.93
C GLY A 448 6.52 -28.58 17.45
#